data_8ed997e0fc268b2c3c6327cf9ca6415c
#
_entry.id   8ed997e0fc268b2c3c6327cf9ca6415c
#
_cell.length_a   1.000
_cell.length_b   1.000
_cell.length_c   1.000
_cell.angle_alpha   90.00
_cell.angle_beta   90.00
_cell.angle_gamma   90.00
#
_symmetry.space_group_name_H-M   'P 1'
#
loop_
_entity.id
_entity.type
_entity.pdbx_description
1 polymer ?
#
loop_
_entity_poly.entity_id
_entity_poly.type
_entity_poly.pdbx_seq_one_letter_code
_entity_poly.pdbx_strand_id
1 'polypeptide(L)'
;MTKILAIRTAATAANSISNKLIDAYLAVQAGASVTERDLDAAPVPHVTSASLAGIGRQAPEGAEFAEARTLQDTLIGEVFAADVIVIGLPLYNFGMPSTLKAWFDYVARAGTTFQYTPEGPEGLVKGKRAIIAHARAGKYDDAAGFPFAVSHTKALLGFIGITDIEVVTAEGLAFGAEVAAAALTDASARMAELA
;
A
#
# COMPACT_ATOMS: atom_id res chain seq x y z
N MET A 1 -11.43 -18.88 4.11
CA MET A 1 -11.50 -17.62 4.87
C MET A 1 -10.48 -16.68 4.24
N THR A 2 -10.95 -15.62 3.59
CA THR A 2 -10.09 -14.63 2.92
C THR A 2 -9.25 -13.88 3.96
N LYS A 3 -7.95 -13.74 3.70
CA LYS A 3 -7.03 -12.99 4.55
C LYS A 3 -6.74 -11.64 3.88
N ILE A 4 -7.01 -10.56 4.58
CA ILE A 4 -6.87 -9.20 4.07
C ILE A 4 -5.78 -8.48 4.86
N LEU A 5 -4.82 -7.86 4.15
CA LEU A 5 -3.90 -6.89 4.72
C LEU A 5 -4.39 -5.49 4.35
N ALA A 6 -4.84 -4.72 5.35
CA ALA A 6 -5.29 -3.34 5.19
C ALA A 6 -4.17 -2.38 5.61
N ILE A 7 -3.65 -1.61 4.66
CA ILE A 7 -2.55 -0.67 4.87
C ILE A 7 -3.08 0.76 4.85
N ARG A 8 -3.11 1.41 6.01
CA ARG A 8 -3.52 2.81 6.19
C ARG A 8 -2.29 3.70 6.17
N THR A 9 -2.34 4.77 5.38
CA THR A 9 -1.15 5.62 5.15
C THR A 9 -1.42 7.11 5.35
N ALA A 10 -2.64 7.46 5.73
CA ALA A 10 -3.09 8.85 5.73
C ALA A 10 -2.80 9.55 7.05
N ALA A 11 -2.05 10.65 7.00
CA ALA A 11 -1.74 11.52 8.15
C ALA A 11 -2.96 12.32 8.66
N THR A 12 -4.14 12.19 8.05
CA THR A 12 -5.39 12.82 8.51
C THR A 12 -6.26 11.88 9.36
N ALA A 13 -5.74 10.69 9.70
CA ALA A 13 -6.36 9.70 10.60
C ALA A 13 -7.86 9.49 10.32
N ALA A 14 -8.73 9.73 11.30
CA ALA A 14 -10.18 9.51 11.20
C ALA A 14 -10.88 10.35 10.11
N ASN A 15 -10.29 11.47 9.68
CA ASN A 15 -10.86 12.32 8.61
C ASN A 15 -10.43 11.87 7.20
N SER A 16 -9.58 10.87 7.09
CA SER A 16 -9.06 10.40 5.82
C SER A 16 -10.12 9.76 4.94
N ILE A 17 -10.24 10.26 3.70
CA ILE A 17 -11.11 9.66 2.69
C ILE A 17 -10.58 8.28 2.28
N SER A 18 -9.28 8.12 2.06
CA SER A 18 -8.70 6.82 1.69
C SER A 18 -8.90 5.75 2.77
N ASN A 19 -8.87 6.12 4.07
CA ASN A 19 -9.21 5.20 5.16
C ASN A 19 -10.69 4.83 5.15
N LYS A 20 -11.60 5.78 4.90
CA LYS A 20 -13.04 5.50 4.77
C LYS A 20 -13.34 4.55 3.61
N LEU A 21 -12.58 4.62 2.52
CA LEU A 21 -12.71 3.67 1.40
C LEU A 21 -12.25 2.27 1.81
N ILE A 22 -11.16 2.13 2.59
CA ILE A 22 -10.78 0.84 3.18
C ILE A 22 -11.91 0.30 4.06
N ASP A 23 -12.49 1.15 4.93
CA ASP A 23 -13.57 0.76 5.83
C ASP A 23 -14.80 0.27 5.05
N ALA A 24 -15.14 0.93 3.94
CA ALA A 24 -16.25 0.51 3.06
C ALA A 24 -16.01 -0.88 2.44
N TYR A 25 -14.78 -1.18 2.03
CA TYR A 25 -14.41 -2.51 1.55
C TYR A 25 -14.50 -3.56 2.66
N LEU A 26 -13.94 -3.27 3.84
CA LEU A 26 -13.90 -4.21 4.95
C LEU A 26 -15.30 -4.50 5.52
N ALA A 27 -16.21 -3.52 5.50
CA ALA A 27 -17.57 -3.66 6.05
C ALA A 27 -18.39 -4.78 5.38
N VAL A 28 -18.10 -5.13 4.15
CA VAL A 28 -18.80 -6.17 3.38
C VAL A 28 -18.05 -7.50 3.33
N GLN A 29 -16.90 -7.61 3.97
CA GLN A 29 -16.04 -8.81 4.01
C GLN A 29 -16.45 -9.78 5.14
N ALA A 30 -17.62 -10.39 5.01
CA ALA A 30 -18.11 -11.33 6.03
C ALA A 30 -17.16 -12.53 6.22
N GLY A 31 -16.68 -12.70 7.44
CA GLY A 31 -15.84 -13.84 7.81
C GLY A 31 -14.37 -13.74 7.36
N ALA A 32 -13.92 -12.61 6.81
CA ALA A 32 -12.50 -12.41 6.49
C ALA A 32 -11.65 -12.22 7.76
N SER A 33 -10.38 -12.62 7.68
CA SER A 33 -9.38 -12.27 8.69
C SER A 33 -8.63 -11.04 8.24
N VAL A 34 -8.68 -9.97 9.01
CA VAL A 34 -8.05 -8.68 8.67
C VAL A 34 -6.81 -8.47 9.54
N THR A 35 -5.68 -8.23 8.88
CA THR A 35 -4.47 -7.66 9.51
C THR A 35 -4.42 -6.19 9.13
N GLU A 36 -4.41 -5.30 10.12
CA GLU A 36 -4.29 -3.86 9.89
C GLU A 36 -2.85 -3.39 10.12
N ARG A 37 -2.36 -2.60 9.17
CA ARG A 37 -1.07 -1.89 9.25
C ARG A 37 -1.34 -0.40 9.09
N ASP A 38 -1.34 0.34 10.21
CA ASP A 38 -1.47 1.79 10.21
C ASP A 38 -0.08 2.43 10.25
N LEU A 39 0.32 2.99 9.11
CA LEU A 39 1.63 3.62 8.92
C LEU A 39 1.69 5.06 9.42
N ASP A 40 0.57 5.64 9.86
CA ASP A 40 0.56 6.91 10.59
C ASP A 40 0.79 6.66 12.09
N ALA A 41 0.09 5.71 12.67
CA ALA A 41 0.21 5.36 14.09
C ALA A 41 1.52 4.62 14.41
N ALA A 42 1.99 3.75 13.51
CA ALA A 42 3.21 2.96 13.67
C ALA A 42 4.04 2.99 12.36
N PRO A 43 4.70 4.11 12.06
CA PRO A 43 5.42 4.28 10.80
C PRO A 43 6.63 3.33 10.71
N VAL A 44 6.81 2.77 9.50
CA VAL A 44 8.06 2.09 9.18
C VAL A 44 9.18 3.13 9.09
N PRO A 45 10.31 2.94 9.77
CA PRO A 45 11.42 3.89 9.71
C PRO A 45 11.94 4.10 8.29
N HIS A 46 12.38 5.32 7.97
CA HIS A 46 13.08 5.56 6.72
C HIS A 46 14.37 4.72 6.65
N VAL A 47 14.72 4.30 5.44
CA VAL A 47 15.98 3.57 5.22
C VAL A 47 17.16 4.48 5.52
N THR A 48 18.06 4.00 6.36
CA THR A 48 19.34 4.63 6.72
C THR A 48 20.49 3.68 6.39
N SER A 49 21.73 4.13 6.50
CA SER A 49 22.89 3.27 6.32
C SER A 49 22.90 2.07 7.29
N ALA A 50 22.42 2.28 8.51
CA ALA A 50 22.32 1.22 9.51
C ALA A 50 21.19 0.23 9.16
N SER A 51 19.97 0.70 8.88
CA SER A 51 18.85 -0.18 8.55
C SER A 51 19.05 -0.89 7.21
N LEU A 52 19.68 -0.25 6.22
CA LEU A 52 19.95 -0.85 4.91
C LEU A 52 20.78 -2.12 5.01
N ALA A 53 21.76 -2.18 5.89
CA ALA A 53 22.53 -3.38 6.15
C ALA A 53 21.67 -4.50 6.74
N GLY A 54 20.72 -4.17 7.65
CA GLY A 54 19.83 -5.13 8.29
C GLY A 54 18.74 -5.68 7.36
N ILE A 55 18.18 -4.86 6.46
CA ILE A 55 17.07 -5.23 5.57
C ILE A 55 17.52 -5.83 4.23
N GLY A 56 18.81 -6.03 4.02
CA GLY A 56 19.35 -6.64 2.81
C GLY A 56 19.00 -8.13 2.67
N ARG A 57 19.47 -8.72 1.57
CA ARG A 57 19.30 -10.16 1.29
C ARG A 57 19.90 -11.04 2.39
N GLN A 58 21.04 -10.64 2.93
CA GLN A 58 21.71 -11.28 4.06
C GLN A 58 21.95 -10.20 5.10
N ALA A 59 21.30 -10.29 6.25
CA ALA A 59 21.57 -9.40 7.35
C ALA A 59 22.94 -9.77 7.96
N PRO A 60 23.82 -8.79 8.21
CA PRO A 60 25.03 -9.02 8.97
C PRO A 60 24.68 -9.45 10.41
N GLU A 61 25.60 -10.12 11.05
CA GLU A 61 25.48 -10.42 12.48
C GLU A 61 25.68 -9.12 13.28
N GLY A 62 24.79 -8.87 14.22
CA GLY A 62 24.86 -7.71 15.10
C GLY A 62 23.50 -7.32 15.64
N ALA A 63 23.42 -6.96 16.92
CA ALA A 63 22.17 -6.56 17.57
C ALA A 63 21.58 -5.27 16.95
N GLU A 64 22.42 -4.39 16.43
CA GLU A 64 22.05 -3.13 15.78
C GLU A 64 21.24 -3.31 14.48
N PHE A 65 21.33 -4.50 13.87
CA PHE A 65 20.56 -4.82 12.65
C PHE A 65 19.31 -5.66 12.94
N ALA A 66 19.22 -6.26 14.12
CA ALA A 66 18.18 -7.22 14.48
C ALA A 66 16.79 -6.62 14.46
N GLU A 67 16.63 -5.38 14.91
CA GLU A 67 15.33 -4.68 14.95
C GLU A 67 14.79 -4.43 13.54
N ALA A 68 15.61 -3.84 12.65
CA ALA A 68 15.24 -3.60 11.26
C ALA A 68 14.91 -4.91 10.54
N ARG A 69 15.67 -5.97 10.80
CA ARG A 69 15.44 -7.29 10.22
C ARG A 69 14.14 -7.91 10.69
N THR A 70 13.86 -7.85 11.98
CA THR A 70 12.61 -8.37 12.57
C THR A 70 11.39 -7.64 12.00
N LEU A 71 11.47 -6.31 11.89
CA LEU A 71 10.41 -5.53 11.27
C LEU A 71 10.22 -5.93 9.80
N GLN A 72 11.29 -6.05 9.03
CA GLN A 72 11.23 -6.47 7.63
C GLN A 72 10.57 -7.85 7.49
N ASP A 73 10.98 -8.83 8.29
CA ASP A 73 10.43 -10.19 8.27
C ASP A 73 8.93 -10.18 8.61
N THR A 74 8.52 -9.35 9.56
CA THR A 74 7.11 -9.17 9.92
C THR A 74 6.30 -8.62 8.76
N LEU A 75 6.75 -7.51 8.14
CA LEU A 75 6.04 -6.87 7.02
C LEU A 75 5.95 -7.81 5.79
N ILE A 76 7.00 -8.50 5.47
CA ILE A 76 7.03 -9.50 4.39
C ILE A 76 6.10 -10.67 4.72
N GLY A 77 6.10 -11.14 5.95
CA GLY A 77 5.20 -12.20 6.42
C GLY A 77 3.73 -11.82 6.28
N GLU A 78 3.36 -10.57 6.59
CA GLU A 78 2.00 -10.05 6.40
C GLU A 78 1.59 -10.06 4.92
N VAL A 79 2.49 -9.63 4.02
CA VAL A 79 2.25 -9.65 2.57
C VAL A 79 2.03 -11.07 2.06
N PHE A 80 2.88 -12.03 2.46
CA PHE A 80 2.73 -13.43 2.03
C PHE A 80 1.48 -14.10 2.63
N ALA A 81 1.08 -13.72 3.83
CA ALA A 81 -0.09 -14.28 4.50
C ALA A 81 -1.42 -13.82 3.89
N ALA A 82 -1.47 -12.63 3.30
CA ALA A 82 -2.68 -12.05 2.73
C ALA A 82 -3.06 -12.67 1.39
N ASP A 83 -4.35 -12.80 1.12
CA ASP A 83 -4.92 -13.07 -0.20
C ASP A 83 -5.17 -11.76 -0.95
N VAL A 84 -5.64 -10.74 -0.22
CA VAL A 84 -5.94 -9.40 -0.73
C VAL A 84 -5.20 -8.35 0.10
N ILE A 85 -4.60 -7.37 -0.59
CA ILE A 85 -3.94 -6.22 0.03
C ILE A 85 -4.71 -4.96 -0.35
N VAL A 86 -5.26 -4.25 0.65
CA VAL A 86 -5.99 -2.99 0.43
C VAL A 86 -5.13 -1.84 0.94
N ILE A 87 -4.80 -0.90 0.05
CA ILE A 87 -3.88 0.20 0.34
C ILE A 87 -4.63 1.54 0.26
N GLY A 88 -4.71 2.25 1.38
CA GLY A 88 -5.15 3.64 1.39
C GLY A 88 -4.05 4.53 0.81
N LEU A 89 -4.38 5.25 -0.28
CA LEU A 89 -3.40 6.05 -1.02
C LEU A 89 -3.90 7.50 -1.18
N PRO A 90 -3.71 8.36 -0.17
CA PRO A 90 -3.93 9.79 -0.36
C PRO A 90 -2.83 10.37 -1.26
N LEU A 91 -3.21 11.33 -2.12
CA LEU A 91 -2.26 12.06 -2.94
C LEU A 91 -1.59 13.17 -2.13
N TYR A 92 -0.32 13.04 -1.81
CA TYR A 92 0.47 14.05 -1.13
C TYR A 92 1.54 14.60 -2.06
N ASN A 93 1.44 15.90 -2.40
CA ASN A 93 2.39 16.57 -3.29
C ASN A 93 2.73 15.74 -4.55
N PHE A 94 1.66 15.25 -5.23
CA PHE A 94 1.70 14.48 -6.47
C PHE A 94 2.27 13.05 -6.37
N GLY A 95 2.66 12.60 -5.17
CA GLY A 95 3.21 11.28 -4.89
C GLY A 95 2.43 10.50 -3.83
N MET A 96 2.92 9.31 -3.54
CA MET A 96 2.45 8.53 -2.40
C MET A 96 2.96 9.12 -1.09
N PRO A 97 2.30 8.86 0.06
CA PRO A 97 2.84 9.18 1.37
C PRO A 97 4.24 8.58 1.60
N SER A 98 5.14 9.33 2.22
CA SER A 98 6.51 8.86 2.51
C SER A 98 6.53 7.61 3.39
N THR A 99 5.54 7.47 4.28
CA THR A 99 5.36 6.28 5.12
C THR A 99 5.07 5.03 4.27
N LEU A 100 4.26 5.15 3.21
CA LEU A 100 4.02 4.03 2.27
C LEU A 100 5.28 3.68 1.48
N LYS A 101 6.04 4.70 1.05
CA LYS A 101 7.32 4.46 0.37
C LYS A 101 8.31 3.72 1.28
N ALA A 102 8.41 4.13 2.56
CA ALA A 102 9.25 3.43 3.53
C ALA A 102 8.82 1.97 3.74
N TRP A 103 7.49 1.71 3.78
CA TRP A 103 6.97 0.34 3.83
C TRP A 103 7.40 -0.50 2.63
N PHE A 104 7.30 0.03 1.41
CA PHE A 104 7.77 -0.68 0.21
C PHE A 104 9.27 -0.94 0.22
N ASP A 105 10.08 -0.01 0.75
CA ASP A 105 11.53 -0.17 0.86
C ASP A 105 11.92 -1.33 1.78
N TYR A 106 11.12 -1.60 2.82
CA TYR A 106 11.31 -2.75 3.68
C TYR A 106 10.77 -4.05 3.07
N VAL A 107 9.66 -4.00 2.35
CA VAL A 107 9.05 -5.20 1.74
C VAL A 107 9.85 -5.70 0.54
N ALA A 108 10.47 -4.82 -0.23
CA ALA A 108 11.25 -5.19 -1.41
C ALA A 108 12.59 -5.82 -1.00
N ARG A 109 12.61 -7.15 -0.82
CA ARG A 109 13.81 -7.92 -0.44
C ARG A 109 14.21 -8.91 -1.53
N ALA A 110 15.42 -8.76 -2.07
CA ALA A 110 15.97 -9.65 -3.07
C ALA A 110 16.09 -11.10 -2.54
N GLY A 111 15.67 -12.06 -3.35
CA GLY A 111 15.62 -13.47 -3.01
C GLY A 111 14.44 -13.86 -2.10
N THR A 112 13.51 -12.92 -1.82
CA THR A 112 12.32 -13.18 -1.00
C THR A 112 11.05 -12.68 -1.69
N THR A 113 10.93 -11.37 -1.93
CA THR A 113 9.76 -10.79 -2.60
C THR A 113 10.00 -10.53 -4.09
N PHE A 114 11.24 -10.48 -4.51
CA PHE A 114 11.66 -10.45 -5.91
C PHE A 114 13.04 -11.10 -6.08
N GLN A 115 13.41 -11.43 -7.32
CA GLN A 115 14.74 -11.90 -7.68
C GLN A 115 15.20 -11.32 -9.02
N TYR A 116 16.51 -11.35 -9.26
CA TYR A 116 17.07 -11.03 -10.58
C TYR A 116 17.30 -12.31 -11.36
N THR A 117 16.82 -12.33 -12.61
CA THR A 117 17.04 -13.39 -13.59
C THR A 117 17.81 -12.82 -14.79
N PRO A 118 18.33 -13.68 -15.69
CA PRO A 118 18.94 -13.21 -16.94
C PRO A 118 17.98 -12.35 -17.79
N GLU A 119 16.67 -12.59 -17.68
CA GLU A 119 15.59 -11.89 -18.42
C GLU A 119 15.16 -10.59 -17.72
N GLY A 120 15.64 -10.32 -16.51
CA GLY A 120 15.29 -9.15 -15.72
C GLY A 120 14.76 -9.48 -14.32
N PRO A 121 14.22 -8.48 -13.61
CA PRO A 121 13.67 -8.71 -12.28
C PRO A 121 12.36 -9.51 -12.37
N GLU A 122 12.20 -10.48 -11.49
CA GLU A 122 11.01 -11.29 -11.31
C GLU A 122 10.47 -11.12 -9.89
N GLY A 123 9.18 -10.74 -9.78
CA GLY A 123 8.49 -10.69 -8.49
C GLY A 123 8.08 -12.09 -8.02
N LEU A 124 8.22 -12.35 -6.73
CA LEU A 124 7.98 -13.67 -6.11
C LEU A 124 6.67 -13.74 -5.32
N VAL A 125 6.01 -12.60 -5.08
CA VAL A 125 4.71 -12.53 -4.40
C VAL A 125 3.60 -12.79 -5.43
N LYS A 126 3.22 -14.06 -5.59
CA LYS A 126 2.26 -14.49 -6.59
C LYS A 126 0.87 -14.78 -6.00
N GLY A 127 -0.18 -14.71 -6.85
CA GLY A 127 -1.54 -15.10 -6.50
C GLY A 127 -2.23 -14.17 -5.50
N LYS A 128 -1.78 -12.91 -5.42
CA LYS A 128 -2.36 -11.87 -4.59
C LYS A 128 -3.09 -10.85 -5.45
N ARG A 129 -4.18 -10.29 -4.91
CA ARG A 129 -4.88 -9.13 -5.48
C ARG A 129 -4.54 -7.89 -4.64
N ALA A 130 -4.36 -6.75 -5.28
CA ALA A 130 -4.24 -5.47 -4.60
C ALA A 130 -5.40 -4.53 -4.98
N ILE A 131 -5.90 -3.78 -3.99
CA ILE A 131 -6.93 -2.75 -4.19
C ILE A 131 -6.36 -1.44 -3.65
N ILE A 132 -6.24 -0.43 -4.52
CA ILE A 132 -5.75 0.89 -4.16
C ILE A 132 -6.94 1.82 -3.94
N ALA A 133 -7.18 2.20 -2.68
CA ALA A 133 -8.16 3.18 -2.26
C ALA A 133 -7.56 4.60 -2.34
N HIS A 134 -7.63 5.22 -3.54
CA HIS A 134 -7.00 6.49 -3.85
C HIS A 134 -7.88 7.69 -3.51
N ALA A 135 -7.31 8.73 -2.90
CA ALA A 135 -8.01 9.97 -2.56
C ALA A 135 -7.18 11.19 -2.98
N ARG A 136 -7.81 12.14 -3.71
CA ARG A 136 -7.12 13.34 -4.20
C ARG A 136 -8.01 14.59 -4.17
N ALA A 137 -7.41 15.71 -3.80
CA ALA A 137 -8.11 16.99 -3.67
C ALA A 137 -8.59 17.55 -5.02
N GLY A 138 -7.76 17.46 -6.04
CA GLY A 138 -8.06 17.90 -7.41
C GLY A 138 -8.60 16.79 -8.30
N LYS A 139 -8.86 17.15 -9.56
CA LYS A 139 -9.10 16.22 -10.67
C LYS A 139 -7.90 16.26 -11.61
N TYR A 140 -7.41 15.12 -12.02
CA TYR A 140 -6.22 15.00 -12.85
C TYR A 140 -6.48 14.02 -14.00
N ASP A 141 -5.84 14.27 -15.13
CA ASP A 141 -5.79 13.33 -16.24
C ASP A 141 -4.64 12.33 -16.02
N ASP A 142 -4.99 11.12 -15.59
CA ASP A 142 -3.99 10.07 -15.33
C ASP A 142 -3.25 9.63 -16.62
N ALA A 143 -3.83 9.87 -17.82
CA ALA A 143 -3.17 9.60 -19.09
C ALA A 143 -1.98 10.54 -19.38
N ALA A 144 -1.96 11.71 -18.75
CA ALA A 144 -0.82 12.63 -18.83
C ALA A 144 0.42 12.17 -18.04
N GLY A 145 0.34 11.02 -17.34
CA GLY A 145 1.45 10.47 -16.53
C GLY A 145 1.70 11.22 -15.21
N PHE A 146 0.77 12.08 -14.82
CA PHE A 146 0.81 12.91 -13.62
C PHE A 146 -0.59 13.01 -13.03
N PRO A 147 -0.79 12.83 -11.68
CA PRO A 147 0.22 12.61 -10.64
C PRO A 147 0.78 11.17 -10.58
N PHE A 148 1.90 11.00 -9.85
CA PHE A 148 2.66 9.74 -9.85
C PHE A 148 2.25 8.72 -8.78
N ALA A 149 1.37 9.06 -7.84
CA ALA A 149 1.05 8.20 -6.69
C ALA A 149 0.60 6.80 -7.10
N VAL A 150 -0.38 6.69 -7.99
CA VAL A 150 -0.93 5.41 -8.45
C VAL A 150 0.07 4.65 -9.31
N SER A 151 0.70 5.31 -10.29
CA SER A 151 1.66 4.66 -11.19
C SER A 151 2.88 4.12 -10.43
N HIS A 152 3.41 4.88 -9.47
CA HIS A 152 4.52 4.45 -8.63
C HIS A 152 4.11 3.26 -7.72
N THR A 153 2.92 3.30 -7.10
CA THR A 153 2.41 2.19 -6.28
C THR A 153 2.24 0.93 -7.12
N LYS A 154 1.64 1.03 -8.32
CA LYS A 154 1.52 -0.10 -9.26
C LYS A 154 2.87 -0.66 -9.67
N ALA A 155 3.85 0.20 -9.95
CA ALA A 155 5.20 -0.24 -10.33
C ALA A 155 5.87 -1.06 -9.21
N LEU A 156 5.75 -0.62 -7.94
CA LEU A 156 6.32 -1.33 -6.78
C LEU A 156 5.58 -2.65 -6.50
N LEU A 157 4.25 -2.67 -6.59
CA LEU A 157 3.47 -3.90 -6.48
C LEU A 157 3.84 -4.91 -7.58
N GLY A 158 3.90 -4.46 -8.84
CA GLY A 158 4.31 -5.28 -9.98
C GLY A 158 5.74 -5.81 -9.84
N PHE A 159 6.66 -4.98 -9.33
CA PHE A 159 8.05 -5.36 -9.08
C PHE A 159 8.17 -6.53 -8.10
N ILE A 160 7.35 -6.57 -7.04
CA ILE A 160 7.32 -7.72 -6.12
C ILE A 160 6.43 -8.88 -6.61
N GLY A 161 5.68 -8.71 -7.72
CA GLY A 161 4.93 -9.79 -8.37
C GLY A 161 3.40 -9.73 -8.23
N ILE A 162 2.85 -8.65 -7.68
CA ILE A 162 1.41 -8.43 -7.56
C ILE A 162 0.95 -7.63 -8.79
N THR A 163 0.26 -8.29 -9.72
CA THR A 163 -0.16 -7.72 -11.01
C THR A 163 -1.67 -7.56 -11.15
N ASP A 164 -2.46 -8.25 -10.33
CA ASP A 164 -3.91 -8.06 -10.23
C ASP A 164 -4.18 -6.85 -9.33
N ILE A 165 -4.36 -5.67 -9.93
CA ILE A 165 -4.43 -4.40 -9.21
C ILE A 165 -5.65 -3.60 -9.68
N GLU A 166 -6.59 -3.40 -8.77
CA GLU A 166 -7.73 -2.49 -8.93
C GLU A 166 -7.45 -1.14 -8.27
N VAL A 167 -8.00 -0.08 -8.85
CA VAL A 167 -7.89 1.28 -8.30
C VAL A 167 -9.27 1.90 -8.20
N VAL A 168 -9.62 2.35 -7.01
CA VAL A 168 -10.83 3.14 -6.77
C VAL A 168 -10.40 4.54 -6.33
N THR A 169 -10.85 5.56 -7.05
CA THR A 169 -10.44 6.94 -6.81
C THR A 169 -11.63 7.81 -6.36
N ALA A 170 -11.49 8.47 -5.21
CA ALA A 170 -12.31 9.61 -4.82
C ALA A 170 -11.54 10.91 -5.13
N GLU A 171 -12.06 11.74 -6.04
CA GLU A 171 -11.38 12.94 -6.50
C GLU A 171 -12.22 14.20 -6.41
N GLY A 172 -11.60 15.37 -6.58
CA GLY A 172 -12.29 16.66 -6.48
C GLY A 172 -12.66 17.01 -5.04
N LEU A 173 -11.99 16.44 -4.05
CA LEU A 173 -12.33 16.59 -2.63
C LEU A 173 -12.18 18.02 -2.09
N ALA A 174 -11.45 18.89 -2.81
CA ALA A 174 -11.34 20.31 -2.47
C ALA A 174 -12.39 21.20 -3.18
N PHE A 175 -13.29 20.65 -4.00
CA PHE A 175 -14.25 21.42 -4.80
C PHE A 175 -15.58 21.69 -4.08
N GLY A 176 -15.61 21.52 -2.78
CA GLY A 176 -16.76 21.77 -1.91
C GLY A 176 -17.33 20.51 -1.26
N ALA A 177 -18.07 20.69 -0.18
CA ALA A 177 -18.55 19.61 0.66
C ALA A 177 -19.48 18.62 -0.09
N GLU A 178 -20.35 19.13 -0.96
CA GLU A 178 -21.27 18.30 -1.76
C GLU A 178 -20.51 17.42 -2.75
N VAL A 179 -19.49 17.98 -3.44
CA VAL A 179 -18.64 17.23 -4.39
C VAL A 179 -17.86 16.17 -3.66
N ALA A 180 -17.27 16.51 -2.51
CA ALA A 180 -16.52 15.55 -1.70
C ALA A 180 -17.41 14.41 -1.16
N ALA A 181 -18.64 14.72 -0.73
CA ALA A 181 -19.59 13.73 -0.25
C ALA A 181 -20.04 12.78 -1.38
N ALA A 182 -20.36 13.31 -2.56
CA ALA A 182 -20.71 12.51 -3.72
C ALA A 182 -19.53 11.58 -4.12
N ALA A 183 -18.32 12.12 -4.25
CA ALA A 183 -17.12 11.34 -4.58
C ALA A 183 -16.84 10.21 -3.57
N LEU A 184 -17.04 10.49 -2.27
CA LEU A 184 -16.90 9.45 -1.23
C LEU A 184 -17.98 8.38 -1.38
N THR A 185 -19.23 8.75 -1.62
CA THR A 185 -20.35 7.83 -1.77
C THR A 185 -20.12 6.87 -2.94
N ASP A 186 -19.80 7.43 -4.12
CA ASP A 186 -19.59 6.66 -5.34
C ASP A 186 -18.37 5.71 -5.20
N ALA A 187 -17.26 6.23 -4.68
CA ALA A 187 -16.07 5.43 -4.46
C ALA A 187 -16.29 4.34 -3.40
N SER A 188 -17.05 4.61 -2.33
CA SER A 188 -17.37 3.60 -1.30
C SER A 188 -18.25 2.49 -1.87
N ALA A 189 -19.24 2.82 -2.71
CA ALA A 189 -20.05 1.83 -3.40
C ALA A 189 -19.17 0.93 -4.30
N ARG A 190 -18.25 1.53 -5.05
CA ARG A 190 -17.31 0.79 -5.89
C ARG A 190 -16.37 -0.11 -5.06
N MET A 191 -15.90 0.35 -3.90
CA MET A 191 -15.10 -0.49 -2.99
C MET A 191 -15.88 -1.71 -2.51
N ALA A 192 -17.16 -1.55 -2.18
CA ALA A 192 -18.01 -2.64 -1.74
C ALA A 192 -18.28 -3.68 -2.86
N GLU A 193 -18.34 -3.26 -4.12
CA GLU A 193 -18.50 -4.18 -5.26
C GLU A 193 -17.27 -5.05 -5.55
N LEU A 194 -16.08 -4.67 -5.07
CA LEU A 194 -14.83 -5.41 -5.24
C LEU A 194 -14.63 -6.56 -4.23
N ALA A 195 -15.54 -6.68 -3.29
CA ALA A 195 -15.52 -7.62 -2.19
C ALA A 195 -15.69 -9.10 -2.59
#